data_e981e37af8a2e479abc9c0cebbaacafa
#
_entry.id   e981e37af8a2e479abc9c0cebbaacafa
#
_cell.length_a   1.000
_cell.length_b   1.000
_cell.length_c   1.000
_cell.angle_alpha   90.00
_cell.angle_beta   90.00
_cell.angle_gamma   90.00
#
_symmetry.space_group_name_H-M   'P 1'
#
loop_
_entity.id
_entity.type
_entity.pdbx_description
1 polymer ?
#
loop_
_entity_poly.entity_id
_entity_poly.type
_entity_poly.pdbx_seq_one_letter_code
_entity_poly.pdbx_strand_id
1 'polypeptide(L)'
;MTVGDAPDHGGGVDAAAATFGGARDDWIDLSTGINPVPYPLPGFGMRDWATLPDARATAALQDAARRFWNIPPSAAVLAAPGASSLIARIPALWPGGTVCIREPVYNEHGRAFAAAGWTVGQQVGAKAQVLVHPNNPDGRLWAASDVAGDLCIIDESFCDVTPAHSLMALANRPGVIILKSFGKFWGLAGMRLGFAIGDPGLIGRLGRMLGPWPVSGPALATGALALQDVAWADAARARLAADAARLDGLVTAVGPTLLGGTSLFRLYDTEDAVDLQHRLARHQIWSRTFPYSSRWLRLGLPGSDADWARLSGAMARVGTGRMVGVGQHVEGGR
;
A
#
# COMPACT_ATOMS: atom_id res chain seq x y z
N MET A 1 -10.07 23.53 -8.48
CA MET A 1 -10.26 22.36 -7.62
C MET A 1 -10.93 22.86 -6.36
N THR A 2 -12.17 22.48 -6.11
CA THR A 2 -12.91 22.85 -4.91
C THR A 2 -12.37 22.04 -3.72
N VAL A 3 -12.39 22.63 -2.52
CA VAL A 3 -11.85 22.05 -1.26
C VAL A 3 -12.48 20.69 -0.86
N GLY A 4 -13.45 20.17 -1.65
CA GLY A 4 -14.13 18.89 -1.42
C GLY A 4 -13.51 17.65 -2.09
N ASP A 5 -12.49 17.82 -2.95
CA ASP A 5 -11.92 16.74 -3.78
C ASP A 5 -10.52 16.28 -3.38
N ALA A 6 -10.07 16.55 -2.16
CA ALA A 6 -8.79 16.02 -1.70
C ALA A 6 -8.85 14.47 -1.68
N PRO A 7 -7.90 13.78 -2.34
CA PRO A 7 -7.90 12.34 -2.35
C PRO A 7 -7.77 11.79 -0.92
N ASP A 8 -8.68 10.87 -0.58
CA ASP A 8 -8.67 10.16 0.70
C ASP A 8 -7.57 9.09 0.70
N HIS A 9 -6.35 9.48 1.10
CA HIS A 9 -5.16 8.63 1.14
C HIS A 9 -4.48 8.66 2.50
N GLY A 10 -3.62 7.67 2.77
CA GLY A 10 -2.61 7.77 3.82
C GLY A 10 -1.57 8.85 3.49
N GLY A 11 -0.81 9.30 4.45
CA GLY A 11 0.02 10.50 4.40
C GLY A 11 -0.75 11.71 4.94
N GLY A 12 -0.45 12.92 4.45
CA GLY A 12 -1.13 14.12 4.93
C GLY A 12 -0.64 14.61 6.29
N VAL A 13 0.58 14.23 6.66
CA VAL A 13 1.23 14.68 7.92
C VAL A 13 1.37 16.20 7.98
N ASP A 14 1.52 16.88 6.83
CA ASP A 14 1.57 18.35 6.79
C ASP A 14 0.26 18.97 7.28
N ALA A 15 -0.89 18.41 6.88
CA ALA A 15 -2.19 18.87 7.38
C ALA A 15 -2.40 18.52 8.87
N ALA A 16 -1.90 17.35 9.30
CA ALA A 16 -1.92 16.97 10.70
C ALA A 16 -1.06 17.92 11.55
N ALA A 17 0.16 18.24 11.12
CA ALA A 17 1.04 19.19 11.79
C ALA A 17 0.42 20.61 11.85
N ALA A 18 -0.25 21.04 10.77
CA ALA A 18 -0.97 22.33 10.77
C ALA A 18 -2.13 22.36 11.78
N THR A 19 -2.79 21.22 12.02
CA THR A 19 -3.96 21.12 12.91
C THR A 19 -3.56 20.92 14.38
N PHE A 20 -2.58 20.04 14.64
CA PHE A 20 -2.21 19.59 15.98
C PHE A 20 -0.89 20.17 16.48
N GLY A 21 -0.15 20.91 15.63
CA GLY A 21 1.15 21.50 15.95
C GLY A 21 2.32 20.52 15.78
N GLY A 22 3.53 21.00 16.12
CA GLY A 22 4.79 20.28 15.95
C GLY A 22 5.41 20.48 14.56
N ALA A 23 6.73 20.27 14.46
CA ALA A 23 7.41 20.29 13.16
C ALA A 23 7.09 18.99 12.38
N ARG A 24 7.13 19.07 11.04
CA ARG A 24 6.84 17.91 10.17
C ARG A 24 7.69 16.68 10.53
N ASP A 25 8.94 16.89 10.87
CA ASP A 25 9.90 15.82 11.16
C ASP A 25 9.70 15.18 12.54
N ASP A 26 8.90 15.80 13.41
CA ASP A 26 8.55 15.23 14.71
C ASP A 26 7.46 14.16 14.61
N TRP A 27 6.78 14.08 13.47
CA TRP A 27 5.63 13.21 13.29
C TRP A 27 6.02 11.80 12.86
N ILE A 28 5.42 10.81 13.51
CA ILE A 28 5.44 9.41 13.10
C ILE A 28 4.24 9.17 12.18
N ASP A 29 4.48 8.91 10.89
CA ASP A 29 3.43 8.60 9.92
C ASP A 29 3.10 7.09 9.92
N LEU A 30 2.08 6.71 10.67
CA LEU A 30 1.49 5.38 10.67
C LEU A 30 0.23 5.28 9.77
N SER A 31 -0.09 6.32 9.00
CA SER A 31 -1.26 6.33 8.11
C SER A 31 -1.04 5.52 6.84
N THR A 32 0.22 5.22 6.51
CA THR A 32 0.62 4.46 5.32
C THR A 32 1.04 3.04 5.69
N GLY A 33 0.92 2.10 4.76
CA GLY A 33 1.44 0.73 4.91
C GLY A 33 2.82 0.60 4.27
N ILE A 34 3.75 1.45 4.64
CA ILE A 34 5.11 1.47 4.10
C ILE A 34 6.05 0.85 5.14
N ASN A 35 6.97 -0.03 4.70
CA ASN A 35 8.02 -0.54 5.57
C ASN A 35 8.86 0.63 6.10
N PRO A 36 8.89 0.86 7.43
CA PRO A 36 9.60 1.98 8.02
C PRO A 36 11.13 1.81 8.00
N VAL A 37 11.62 0.61 7.73
CA VAL A 37 13.06 0.34 7.54
C VAL A 37 13.27 -0.02 6.08
N PRO A 38 13.62 0.96 5.22
CA PRO A 38 13.72 0.75 3.79
C PRO A 38 14.93 -0.12 3.40
N TYR A 39 14.88 -0.67 2.19
CA TYR A 39 16.05 -1.28 1.57
C TYR A 39 17.18 -0.25 1.46
N PRO A 40 18.42 -0.59 1.83
CA PRO A 40 19.54 0.34 1.79
C PRO A 40 19.84 0.78 0.36
N LEU A 41 20.01 2.09 0.19
CA LEU A 41 20.31 2.64 -1.13
C LEU A 41 21.81 2.50 -1.44
N PRO A 42 22.16 2.07 -2.67
CA PRO A 42 23.56 2.16 -3.14
C PRO A 42 23.99 3.61 -3.27
N GLY A 43 25.28 3.87 -3.19
CA GLY A 43 25.85 5.18 -3.52
C GLY A 43 25.73 5.47 -5.01
N PHE A 44 25.14 6.62 -5.37
CA PHE A 44 25.04 7.11 -6.74
C PHE A 44 25.93 8.33 -6.96
N GLY A 45 26.72 8.28 -8.03
CA GLY A 45 27.51 9.43 -8.49
C GLY A 45 26.67 10.34 -9.41
N MET A 46 27.22 11.53 -9.72
CA MET A 46 26.55 12.49 -10.61
C MET A 46 26.19 11.87 -11.97
N ARG A 47 27.01 10.96 -12.49
CA ARG A 47 26.76 10.30 -13.78
C ARG A 47 25.45 9.51 -13.78
N ASP A 48 25.11 8.84 -12.67
CA ASP A 48 23.89 8.03 -12.56
C ASP A 48 22.62 8.89 -12.66
N TRP A 49 22.73 10.16 -12.28
CA TRP A 49 21.64 11.15 -12.36
C TRP A 49 21.64 11.90 -13.71
N ALA A 50 22.79 12.08 -14.35
CA ALA A 50 22.93 12.92 -15.53
C ALA A 50 22.74 12.17 -16.85
N THR A 51 22.79 10.82 -16.86
CA THR A 51 22.65 10.01 -18.07
C THR A 51 21.26 9.38 -18.15
N LEU A 52 20.72 9.30 -19.38
CA LEU A 52 19.48 8.54 -19.61
C LEU A 52 19.72 7.05 -19.37
N PRO A 53 18.72 6.33 -18.82
CA PRO A 53 18.80 4.88 -18.64
C PRO A 53 18.93 4.17 -19.97
N ASP A 54 19.78 3.14 -20.03
CA ASP A 54 19.97 2.33 -21.21
C ASP A 54 19.14 1.03 -21.18
N ALA A 55 19.14 0.32 -22.30
CA ALA A 55 18.43 -0.95 -22.44
C ALA A 55 18.99 -2.04 -21.50
N ARG A 56 20.30 -1.98 -21.18
CA ARG A 56 20.96 -2.95 -20.28
C ARG A 56 20.45 -2.79 -18.84
N ALA A 57 20.33 -1.55 -18.34
CA ALA A 57 19.80 -1.28 -17.02
C ALA A 57 18.34 -1.75 -16.90
N THR A 58 17.54 -1.51 -17.94
CA THR A 58 16.15 -1.96 -17.99
C THR A 58 16.06 -3.49 -17.99
N ALA A 59 16.86 -4.16 -18.83
CA ALA A 59 16.88 -5.62 -18.89
C ALA A 59 17.34 -6.24 -17.55
N ALA A 60 18.38 -5.69 -16.91
CA ALA A 60 18.86 -6.17 -15.62
C ALA A 60 17.77 -6.13 -14.53
N LEU A 61 16.97 -5.05 -14.48
CA LEU A 61 15.84 -4.95 -13.58
C LEU A 61 14.76 -5.98 -13.91
N GLN A 62 14.40 -6.13 -15.19
CA GLN A 62 13.38 -7.10 -15.62
C GLN A 62 13.79 -8.54 -15.31
N ASP A 63 15.06 -8.88 -15.52
CA ASP A 63 15.61 -10.21 -15.21
C ASP A 63 15.61 -10.49 -13.71
N ALA A 64 15.95 -9.49 -12.88
CA ALA A 64 15.87 -9.59 -11.43
C ALA A 64 14.41 -9.80 -10.97
N ALA A 65 13.47 -9.03 -11.54
CA ALA A 65 12.04 -9.14 -11.27
C ALA A 65 11.51 -10.53 -11.62
N ARG A 66 11.88 -11.07 -12.78
CA ARG A 66 11.48 -12.42 -13.20
C ARG A 66 11.90 -13.49 -12.22
N ARG A 67 13.13 -13.42 -11.73
CA ARG A 67 13.64 -14.39 -10.76
C ARG A 67 12.96 -14.23 -9.40
N PHE A 68 12.89 -13.01 -8.89
CA PHE A 68 12.39 -12.77 -7.54
C PHE A 68 10.91 -13.11 -7.37
N TRP A 69 10.06 -12.72 -8.34
CA TRP A 69 8.63 -12.99 -8.29
C TRP A 69 8.21 -14.28 -9.03
N ASN A 70 9.16 -15.08 -9.49
CA ASN A 70 8.90 -16.33 -10.25
C ASN A 70 7.89 -16.10 -11.39
N ILE A 71 8.17 -15.09 -12.22
CA ILE A 71 7.26 -14.67 -13.29
C ILE A 71 7.25 -15.71 -14.41
N PRO A 72 6.06 -16.17 -14.88
CA PRO A 72 5.96 -17.11 -15.99
C PRO A 72 6.71 -16.60 -17.24
N PRO A 73 7.43 -17.46 -17.97
CA PRO A 73 8.22 -17.04 -19.14
C PRO A 73 7.42 -16.32 -20.23
N SER A 74 6.14 -16.69 -20.41
CA SER A 74 5.24 -16.08 -21.39
C SER A 74 4.71 -14.70 -20.99
N ALA A 75 4.79 -14.32 -19.72
CA ALA A 75 4.34 -13.02 -19.25
C ALA A 75 5.36 -11.93 -19.59
N ALA A 76 4.90 -10.76 -19.99
CA ALA A 76 5.74 -9.57 -20.16
C ALA A 76 5.92 -8.83 -18.83
N VAL A 77 7.03 -8.07 -18.71
CA VAL A 77 7.37 -7.24 -17.54
C VAL A 77 7.63 -5.82 -17.99
N LEU A 78 6.96 -4.86 -17.36
CA LEU A 78 7.13 -3.43 -17.61
C LEU A 78 7.41 -2.72 -16.28
N ALA A 79 8.55 -2.05 -16.18
CA ALA A 79 8.82 -1.11 -15.09
C ALA A 79 8.18 0.26 -15.40
N ALA A 80 7.68 0.94 -14.36
CA ALA A 80 6.93 2.19 -14.49
C ALA A 80 7.22 3.14 -13.32
N PRO A 81 6.93 4.45 -13.45
CA PRO A 81 7.12 5.43 -12.38
C PRO A 81 6.06 5.27 -11.27
N GLY A 82 6.14 4.16 -10.55
CA GLY A 82 5.21 3.73 -9.50
C GLY A 82 3.95 3.06 -10.05
N ALA A 83 3.33 2.20 -9.22
CA ALA A 83 2.08 1.52 -9.58
C ALA A 83 0.95 2.50 -9.90
N SER A 84 0.91 3.67 -9.27
CA SER A 84 -0.11 4.70 -9.50
C SER A 84 -0.16 5.17 -10.97
N SER A 85 0.99 5.26 -11.65
CA SER A 85 1.05 5.63 -13.07
C SER A 85 0.43 4.58 -13.99
N LEU A 86 0.49 3.31 -13.58
CA LEU A 86 -0.14 2.18 -14.27
C LEU A 86 -1.65 2.16 -13.99
N ILE A 87 -2.05 2.29 -12.72
CA ILE A 87 -3.46 2.34 -12.31
C ILE A 87 -4.22 3.40 -13.12
N ALA A 88 -3.65 4.60 -13.27
CA ALA A 88 -4.26 5.69 -14.03
C ALA A 88 -4.41 5.39 -15.55
N ARG A 89 -3.61 4.47 -16.12
CA ARG A 89 -3.59 4.18 -17.56
C ARG A 89 -4.33 2.90 -17.96
N ILE A 90 -4.42 1.95 -17.03
CA ILE A 90 -5.03 0.63 -17.29
C ILE A 90 -6.46 0.73 -17.85
N PRO A 91 -7.35 1.62 -17.36
CA PRO A 91 -8.70 1.72 -17.90
C PRO A 91 -8.75 2.06 -19.40
N ALA A 92 -7.75 2.76 -19.93
CA ALA A 92 -7.67 3.10 -21.35
C ALA A 92 -7.18 1.94 -22.26
N LEU A 93 -6.86 0.78 -21.69
CA LEU A 93 -6.54 -0.43 -22.45
C LEU A 93 -7.78 -1.04 -23.13
N TRP A 94 -8.97 -0.67 -22.71
CA TRP A 94 -10.23 -1.19 -23.22
C TRP A 94 -11.20 -0.04 -23.56
N PRO A 95 -12.13 -0.26 -24.47
CA PRO A 95 -13.03 0.82 -24.95
C PRO A 95 -14.12 1.23 -23.93
N GLY A 96 -14.04 0.78 -22.70
CA GLY A 96 -15.03 1.04 -21.65
C GLY A 96 -15.91 -0.18 -21.35
N GLY A 97 -16.82 -0.03 -20.39
CA GLY A 97 -17.71 -1.08 -19.93
C GLY A 97 -17.99 -1.00 -18.44
N THR A 98 -18.22 -2.16 -17.83
CA THR A 98 -18.38 -2.31 -16.39
C THR A 98 -17.12 -2.89 -15.78
N VAL A 99 -16.71 -2.38 -14.61
CA VAL A 99 -15.62 -2.94 -13.80
C VAL A 99 -16.16 -3.37 -12.44
N CYS A 100 -15.81 -4.60 -12.03
CA CYS A 100 -16.09 -5.12 -10.69
C CYS A 100 -14.93 -4.76 -9.76
N ILE A 101 -15.21 -3.95 -8.74
CA ILE A 101 -14.28 -3.58 -7.67
C ILE A 101 -14.99 -3.82 -6.34
N ARG A 102 -14.57 -4.86 -5.60
CA ARG A 102 -15.22 -5.23 -4.34
C ARG A 102 -14.71 -4.37 -3.20
N GLU A 103 -15.56 -3.50 -2.70
CA GLU A 103 -15.27 -2.63 -1.56
C GLU A 103 -15.34 -3.35 -0.20
N PRO A 104 -14.69 -2.81 0.85
CA PRO A 104 -13.81 -1.65 0.79
C PRO A 104 -12.44 -2.01 0.17
N VAL A 105 -11.86 -1.07 -0.58
CA VAL A 105 -10.62 -1.29 -1.32
C VAL A 105 -9.85 0.04 -1.51
N TYR A 106 -8.63 -0.01 -2.01
CA TYR A 106 -7.87 1.17 -2.41
C TYR A 106 -8.62 1.95 -3.51
N ASN A 107 -9.03 3.17 -3.18
CA ASN A 107 -9.99 3.97 -3.95
C ASN A 107 -9.49 4.44 -5.33
N GLU A 108 -8.17 4.50 -5.56
CA GLU A 108 -7.63 4.98 -6.84
C GLU A 108 -7.98 4.10 -8.05
N HIS A 109 -8.18 2.81 -7.84
CA HIS A 109 -8.68 1.96 -8.92
C HIS A 109 -10.06 2.41 -9.40
N GLY A 110 -11.00 2.60 -8.46
CA GLY A 110 -12.34 3.07 -8.80
C GLY A 110 -12.34 4.43 -9.45
N ARG A 111 -11.53 5.37 -8.94
CA ARG A 111 -11.38 6.72 -9.51
C ARG A 111 -10.82 6.70 -10.92
N ALA A 112 -9.78 5.89 -11.18
CA ALA A 112 -9.18 5.78 -12.49
C ALA A 112 -10.17 5.21 -13.52
N PHE A 113 -10.91 4.16 -13.17
CA PHE A 113 -11.94 3.59 -14.04
C PHE A 113 -13.08 4.57 -14.29
N ALA A 114 -13.61 5.23 -13.25
CA ALA A 114 -14.67 6.24 -13.40
C ALA A 114 -14.22 7.41 -14.27
N ALA A 115 -12.99 7.93 -14.07
CA ALA A 115 -12.43 9.02 -14.89
C ALA A 115 -12.26 8.63 -16.37
N ALA A 116 -12.10 7.33 -16.67
CA ALA A 116 -12.05 6.81 -18.03
C ALA A 116 -13.42 6.44 -18.60
N GLY A 117 -14.53 6.79 -17.93
CA GLY A 117 -15.90 6.57 -18.40
C GLY A 117 -16.43 5.14 -18.17
N TRP A 118 -15.81 4.36 -17.29
CA TRP A 118 -16.31 3.04 -16.93
C TRP A 118 -17.40 3.13 -15.86
N THR A 119 -18.34 2.20 -15.91
CA THR A 119 -19.29 1.99 -14.80
C THR A 119 -18.60 1.12 -13.72
N VAL A 120 -18.35 1.74 -12.56
CA VAL A 120 -17.76 1.03 -11.41
C VAL A 120 -18.86 0.40 -10.56
N GLY A 121 -18.71 -0.88 -10.21
CA GLY A 121 -19.67 -1.61 -9.38
C GLY A 121 -19.04 -2.84 -8.74
N GLN A 122 -19.87 -3.63 -8.04
CA GLN A 122 -19.44 -4.84 -7.36
C GLN A 122 -20.01 -6.13 -8.00
N GLN A 123 -20.64 -6.01 -9.15
CA GLN A 123 -21.33 -7.13 -9.81
C GLN A 123 -20.36 -8.12 -10.42
N VAL A 124 -20.60 -9.40 -10.20
CA VAL A 124 -19.90 -10.50 -10.88
C VAL A 124 -20.31 -10.54 -12.36
N GLY A 125 -19.36 -10.86 -13.25
CA GLY A 125 -19.60 -10.90 -14.69
C GLY A 125 -19.34 -9.56 -15.42
N ALA A 126 -18.78 -8.59 -14.73
CA ALA A 126 -18.26 -7.38 -15.37
C ALA A 126 -17.13 -7.70 -16.37
N LYS A 127 -16.97 -6.85 -17.41
CA LYS A 127 -15.89 -7.00 -18.41
C LYS A 127 -14.50 -6.89 -17.80
N ALA A 128 -14.34 -6.03 -16.78
CA ALA A 128 -13.10 -5.89 -16.04
C ALA A 128 -13.30 -6.18 -14.56
N GLN A 129 -12.25 -6.62 -13.91
CA GLN A 129 -12.19 -6.86 -12.47
C GLN A 129 -10.91 -6.27 -11.89
N VAL A 130 -10.99 -5.71 -10.68
CA VAL A 130 -9.83 -5.32 -9.88
C VAL A 130 -9.85 -6.06 -8.57
N LEU A 131 -8.75 -6.73 -8.25
CA LEU A 131 -8.48 -7.40 -6.99
C LEU A 131 -7.22 -6.80 -6.37
N VAL A 132 -7.34 -6.12 -5.24
CA VAL A 132 -6.18 -5.71 -4.44
C VAL A 132 -5.81 -6.87 -3.54
N HIS A 133 -4.56 -7.36 -3.62
CA HIS A 133 -4.15 -8.65 -3.05
C HIS A 133 -2.73 -8.58 -2.44
N PRO A 134 -2.56 -8.68 -1.12
CA PRO A 134 -3.59 -8.57 -0.08
C PRO A 134 -4.36 -7.26 -0.14
N ASN A 135 -5.64 -7.29 0.23
CA ASN A 135 -6.50 -6.12 0.12
C ASN A 135 -6.11 -5.02 1.12
N ASN A 136 -6.34 -3.81 0.75
CA ASN A 136 -6.22 -2.61 1.56
C ASN A 136 -7.64 -2.01 1.71
N PRO A 137 -8.24 -1.97 2.94
CA PRO A 137 -7.52 -1.91 4.22
C PRO A 137 -7.49 -3.19 5.08
N ASP A 138 -8.19 -4.27 4.70
CA ASP A 138 -8.49 -5.40 5.59
C ASP A 138 -7.49 -6.57 5.50
N GLY A 139 -6.58 -6.54 4.52
CA GLY A 139 -5.61 -7.62 4.32
C GLY A 139 -6.17 -8.90 3.70
N ARG A 140 -7.44 -8.89 3.23
CA ARG A 140 -8.10 -10.05 2.62
C ARG A 140 -7.29 -10.59 1.45
N LEU A 141 -7.16 -11.90 1.40
CA LEU A 141 -6.53 -12.63 0.31
C LEU A 141 -7.60 -13.12 -0.68
N TRP A 142 -7.27 -13.08 -1.95
CA TRP A 142 -8.09 -13.63 -3.04
C TRP A 142 -7.50 -14.96 -3.50
N ALA A 143 -8.35 -15.87 -3.96
CA ALA A 143 -7.93 -17.11 -4.58
C ALA A 143 -7.87 -16.98 -6.12
N ALA A 144 -7.14 -17.88 -6.78
CA ALA A 144 -7.09 -17.93 -8.24
C ALA A 144 -8.50 -18.14 -8.89
N SER A 145 -9.42 -18.79 -8.17
CA SER A 145 -10.81 -18.96 -8.58
C SER A 145 -11.64 -17.67 -8.56
N ASP A 146 -11.19 -16.63 -7.84
CA ASP A 146 -11.87 -15.33 -7.81
C ASP A 146 -11.56 -14.47 -9.04
N VAL A 147 -10.53 -14.85 -9.83
CA VAL A 147 -10.07 -14.11 -11.00
C VAL A 147 -11.01 -14.37 -12.19
N ALA A 148 -11.70 -13.33 -12.63
CA ALA A 148 -12.73 -13.37 -13.67
C ALA A 148 -12.66 -12.13 -14.58
N GLY A 149 -13.44 -12.16 -15.69
CA GLY A 149 -13.53 -11.08 -16.67
C GLY A 149 -12.49 -11.18 -17.80
N ASP A 150 -12.68 -10.33 -18.83
CA ASP A 150 -11.81 -10.24 -19.99
C ASP A 150 -10.52 -9.45 -19.67
N LEU A 151 -10.60 -8.55 -18.68
CA LEU A 151 -9.48 -7.78 -18.12
C LEU A 151 -9.50 -7.94 -16.61
N CYS A 152 -8.45 -8.54 -16.05
CA CYS A 152 -8.30 -8.65 -14.60
C CYS A 152 -7.00 -8.00 -14.12
N ILE A 153 -7.16 -7.02 -13.23
CA ILE A 153 -6.06 -6.33 -12.56
C ILE A 153 -5.91 -6.90 -11.15
N ILE A 154 -4.74 -7.47 -10.86
CA ILE A 154 -4.39 -7.97 -9.54
C ILE A 154 -3.33 -7.05 -8.96
N ASP A 155 -3.71 -6.20 -8.02
CA ASP A 155 -2.79 -5.26 -7.39
C ASP A 155 -2.10 -5.93 -6.20
N GLU A 156 -0.91 -6.45 -6.44
CA GLU A 156 -0.04 -7.08 -5.45
C GLU A 156 0.94 -6.08 -4.79
N SER A 157 0.60 -4.82 -4.68
CA SER A 157 1.47 -3.80 -4.05
C SER A 157 1.89 -4.16 -2.62
N PHE A 158 1.10 -4.97 -1.90
CA PHE A 158 1.39 -5.43 -0.54
C PHE A 158 1.81 -6.90 -0.46
N CYS A 159 1.87 -7.64 -1.56
CA CYS A 159 2.04 -9.10 -1.53
C CYS A 159 3.47 -9.57 -1.22
N ASP A 160 4.48 -8.72 -1.35
CA ASP A 160 5.88 -9.10 -1.09
C ASP A 160 6.15 -9.49 0.37
N VAL A 161 5.26 -9.13 1.31
CA VAL A 161 5.32 -9.60 2.71
C VAL A 161 4.79 -11.03 2.89
N THR A 162 4.01 -11.51 1.93
CA THR A 162 3.41 -12.85 1.98
C THR A 162 3.49 -13.54 0.60
N PRO A 163 4.69 -13.79 0.07
CA PRO A 163 4.90 -14.25 -1.31
C PRO A 163 4.25 -15.61 -1.61
N ALA A 164 4.03 -16.44 -0.59
CA ALA A 164 3.35 -17.74 -0.74
C ALA A 164 1.89 -17.61 -1.22
N HIS A 165 1.27 -16.43 -1.04
CA HIS A 165 -0.10 -16.17 -1.49
C HIS A 165 -0.14 -15.41 -2.83
N SER A 166 1.00 -15.10 -3.46
CA SER A 166 1.02 -14.39 -4.74
C SER A 166 0.27 -15.14 -5.82
N LEU A 167 -0.50 -14.39 -6.59
CA LEU A 167 -1.21 -14.88 -7.78
C LEU A 167 -0.37 -14.72 -9.06
N MET A 168 0.95 -14.54 -8.92
CA MET A 168 1.87 -14.32 -10.04
C MET A 168 1.81 -15.42 -11.11
N ALA A 169 1.49 -16.66 -10.75
CA ALA A 169 1.27 -17.73 -11.71
C ALA A 169 0.19 -17.42 -12.75
N LEU A 170 -0.77 -16.55 -12.43
CA LEU A 170 -1.84 -16.14 -13.35
C LEU A 170 -1.40 -15.10 -14.38
N ALA A 171 -0.19 -14.56 -14.27
CA ALA A 171 0.35 -13.58 -15.24
C ALA A 171 0.48 -14.16 -16.68
N ASN A 172 0.42 -15.48 -16.85
CA ASN A 172 0.39 -16.11 -18.17
C ASN A 172 -1.00 -16.19 -18.82
N ARG A 173 -2.07 -15.80 -18.08
CA ARG A 173 -3.44 -15.82 -18.60
C ARG A 173 -3.68 -14.58 -19.47
N PRO A 174 -4.34 -14.73 -20.65
CA PRO A 174 -4.81 -13.57 -21.41
C PRO A 174 -5.67 -12.64 -20.56
N GLY A 175 -5.48 -11.33 -20.73
CA GLY A 175 -6.25 -10.31 -20.02
C GLY A 175 -5.82 -10.05 -18.56
N VAL A 176 -4.85 -10.78 -18.01
CA VAL A 176 -4.38 -10.57 -16.63
C VAL A 176 -3.20 -9.59 -16.60
N ILE A 177 -3.29 -8.62 -15.68
CA ILE A 177 -2.21 -7.69 -15.32
C ILE A 177 -2.00 -7.75 -13.81
N ILE A 178 -0.79 -8.06 -13.37
CA ILE A 178 -0.39 -8.01 -11.96
C ILE A 178 0.46 -6.77 -11.74
N LEU A 179 0.14 -6.00 -10.70
CA LEU A 179 0.89 -4.81 -10.31
C LEU A 179 1.79 -5.11 -9.11
N LYS A 180 3.00 -4.53 -9.10
CA LYS A 180 3.93 -4.56 -7.98
C LYS A 180 4.40 -3.14 -7.66
N SER A 181 4.74 -2.88 -6.39
CA SER A 181 5.16 -1.57 -5.91
C SER A 181 6.37 -1.65 -4.99
N PHE A 182 7.39 -0.85 -5.28
CA PHE A 182 8.57 -0.68 -4.42
C PHE A 182 8.31 0.28 -3.24
N GLY A 183 7.19 0.97 -3.25
CA GLY A 183 6.83 1.92 -2.19
C GLY A 183 6.32 1.28 -0.90
N LYS A 184 6.12 -0.04 -0.85
CA LYS A 184 5.51 -0.73 0.30
C LYS A 184 6.52 -1.60 1.05
N PHE A 185 6.69 -2.85 0.66
CA PHE A 185 7.61 -3.79 1.30
C PHE A 185 9.07 -3.29 1.31
N TRP A 186 9.52 -2.73 0.18
CA TRP A 186 10.88 -2.22 0.04
C TRP A 186 11.13 -0.88 0.76
N GLY A 187 10.06 -0.22 1.24
CA GLY A 187 10.14 1.06 1.96
C GLY A 187 10.55 2.26 1.10
N LEU A 188 10.62 2.09 -0.23
CA LEU A 188 11.19 3.09 -1.16
C LEU A 188 10.10 3.86 -1.92
N ALA A 189 9.11 4.39 -1.19
CA ALA A 189 7.97 5.09 -1.79
C ALA A 189 8.39 6.30 -2.64
N GLY A 190 9.40 7.05 -2.20
CA GLY A 190 9.94 8.22 -2.91
C GLY A 190 10.68 7.87 -4.21
N MET A 191 11.16 6.64 -4.37
CA MET A 191 11.87 6.20 -5.58
C MET A 191 10.96 6.10 -6.80
N ARG A 192 9.64 5.99 -6.60
CA ARG A 192 8.65 5.89 -7.67
C ARG A 192 8.92 4.74 -8.65
N LEU A 193 9.12 3.52 -8.14
CA LEU A 193 9.24 2.31 -8.96
C LEU A 193 8.05 1.38 -8.74
N GLY A 194 7.46 0.92 -9.83
CA GLY A 194 6.39 -0.09 -9.85
C GLY A 194 6.47 -0.93 -11.12
N PHE A 195 5.67 -1.99 -11.18
CA PHE A 195 5.68 -2.92 -12.30
C PHE A 195 4.27 -3.30 -12.72
N ALA A 196 4.08 -3.49 -14.03
CA ALA A 196 2.99 -4.25 -14.61
C ALA A 196 3.54 -5.53 -15.24
N ILE A 197 2.92 -6.66 -14.88
CA ILE A 197 3.38 -8.00 -15.29
C ILE A 197 2.15 -8.76 -15.80
N GLY A 198 2.24 -9.37 -16.98
CA GLY A 198 1.10 -10.13 -17.49
C GLY A 198 1.05 -10.28 -19.00
N ASP A 199 -0.16 -10.22 -19.55
CA ASP A 199 -0.43 -10.35 -20.99
C ASP A 199 0.48 -9.46 -21.84
N PRO A 200 1.32 -10.02 -22.73
CA PRO A 200 2.29 -9.24 -23.51
C PRO A 200 1.66 -8.14 -24.36
N GLY A 201 0.46 -8.36 -24.90
CA GLY A 201 -0.26 -7.38 -25.70
C GLY A 201 -0.68 -6.16 -24.87
N LEU A 202 -1.23 -6.40 -23.67
CA LEU A 202 -1.63 -5.35 -22.73
C LEU A 202 -0.42 -4.60 -22.17
N ILE A 203 0.61 -5.33 -21.76
CA ILE A 203 1.85 -4.75 -21.22
C ILE A 203 2.56 -3.91 -22.28
N GLY A 204 2.60 -4.37 -23.54
CA GLY A 204 3.15 -3.59 -24.66
C GLY A 204 2.37 -2.30 -24.94
N ARG A 205 1.04 -2.33 -24.78
CA ARG A 205 0.18 -1.11 -24.90
C ARG A 205 0.46 -0.13 -23.77
N LEU A 206 0.57 -0.60 -22.51
CA LEU A 206 0.96 0.24 -21.37
C LEU A 206 2.32 0.87 -21.57
N GLY A 207 3.31 0.11 -22.07
CA GLY A 207 4.63 0.64 -22.38
C GLY A 207 4.61 1.79 -23.38
N ARG A 208 3.80 1.68 -24.45
CA ARG A 208 3.61 2.79 -25.41
C ARG A 208 2.95 4.03 -24.77
N MET A 209 2.04 3.85 -23.82
CA MET A 209 1.36 4.94 -23.12
C MET A 209 2.28 5.63 -22.09
N LEU A 210 3.30 4.96 -21.57
CA LEU A 210 4.29 5.56 -20.68
C LEU A 210 5.33 6.39 -21.46
N GLY A 211 5.60 6.03 -22.72
CA GLY A 211 6.65 6.65 -23.51
C GLY A 211 8.06 6.15 -23.15
N PRO A 212 9.10 6.77 -23.72
CA PRO A 212 10.49 6.39 -23.49
C PRO A 212 10.97 6.80 -22.08
N TRP A 213 11.91 6.04 -21.53
CA TRP A 213 12.60 6.30 -20.24
C TRP A 213 11.66 6.56 -19.05
N PRO A 214 10.65 5.71 -18.80
CA PRO A 214 9.67 5.99 -17.74
C PRO A 214 10.24 5.87 -16.32
N VAL A 215 11.40 5.23 -16.14
CA VAL A 215 12.04 4.97 -14.85
C VAL A 215 13.47 5.51 -14.85
N SER A 216 13.86 6.20 -13.79
CA SER A 216 15.20 6.78 -13.65
C SER A 216 16.29 5.72 -13.52
N GLY A 217 17.52 6.06 -13.92
CA GLY A 217 18.69 5.16 -13.78
C GLY A 217 18.91 4.67 -12.35
N PRO A 218 18.91 5.54 -11.34
CA PRO A 218 19.02 5.15 -9.93
C PRO A 218 17.90 4.18 -9.48
N ALA A 219 16.67 4.37 -9.94
CA ALA A 219 15.56 3.46 -9.61
C ALA A 219 15.72 2.08 -10.28
N LEU A 220 16.17 2.03 -11.53
CA LEU A 220 16.47 0.76 -12.21
C LEU A 220 17.58 -0.01 -11.48
N ALA A 221 18.68 0.67 -11.13
CA ALA A 221 19.81 0.05 -10.46
C ALA A 221 19.44 -0.44 -9.04
N THR A 222 18.80 0.41 -8.24
CA THR A 222 18.34 0.03 -6.89
C THR A 222 17.35 -1.13 -6.94
N GLY A 223 16.38 -1.06 -7.85
CA GLY A 223 15.40 -2.13 -8.01
C GLY A 223 16.03 -3.47 -8.39
N ALA A 224 17.01 -3.46 -9.31
CA ALA A 224 17.74 -4.66 -9.71
C ALA A 224 18.56 -5.27 -8.56
N LEU A 225 19.21 -4.44 -7.74
CA LEU A 225 19.96 -4.89 -6.55
C LEU A 225 19.02 -5.45 -5.49
N ALA A 226 17.97 -4.72 -5.16
CA ALA A 226 17.01 -5.14 -4.14
C ALA A 226 16.36 -6.50 -4.48
N LEU A 227 15.92 -6.69 -5.72
CA LEU A 227 15.29 -7.94 -6.17
C LEU A 227 16.27 -9.13 -6.25
N GLN A 228 17.58 -8.91 -6.12
CA GLN A 228 18.58 -9.95 -6.01
C GLN A 228 18.96 -10.27 -4.56
N ASP A 229 18.60 -9.38 -3.62
CA ASP A 229 18.92 -9.54 -2.19
C ASP A 229 17.80 -10.28 -1.46
N VAL A 230 17.73 -11.58 -1.69
CA VAL A 230 16.75 -12.48 -1.06
C VAL A 230 16.94 -12.50 0.47
N ALA A 231 18.18 -12.41 0.94
CA ALA A 231 18.50 -12.45 2.37
C ALA A 231 17.91 -11.23 3.11
N TRP A 232 18.04 -10.03 2.54
CA TRP A 232 17.38 -8.84 3.09
C TRP A 232 15.85 -8.99 3.07
N ALA A 233 15.30 -9.48 1.98
CA ALA A 233 13.86 -9.65 1.85
C ALA A 233 13.30 -10.61 2.92
N ASP A 234 13.98 -11.73 3.18
CA ASP A 234 13.55 -12.70 4.20
C ASP A 234 13.71 -12.13 5.62
N ALA A 235 14.81 -11.45 5.92
CA ALA A 235 15.00 -10.74 7.19
C ALA A 235 13.94 -9.64 7.41
N ALA A 236 13.61 -8.87 6.36
CA ALA A 236 12.57 -7.85 6.42
C ALA A 236 11.18 -8.45 6.69
N ARG A 237 10.82 -9.58 6.06
CA ARG A 237 9.56 -10.30 6.33
C ARG A 237 9.45 -10.74 7.77
N ALA A 238 10.50 -11.36 8.29
CA ALA A 238 10.54 -11.84 9.69
C ALA A 238 10.39 -10.67 10.68
N ARG A 239 11.12 -9.58 10.48
CA ARG A 239 11.02 -8.38 11.31
C ARG A 239 9.61 -7.77 11.23
N LEU A 240 9.06 -7.56 10.03
CA LEU A 240 7.73 -6.97 9.85
C LEU A 240 6.64 -7.83 10.50
N ALA A 241 6.76 -9.16 10.48
CA ALA A 241 5.82 -10.05 11.15
C ALA A 241 5.89 -9.89 12.68
N ALA A 242 7.09 -9.80 13.25
CA ALA A 242 7.29 -9.57 14.68
C ALA A 242 6.77 -8.18 15.11
N ASP A 243 7.05 -7.14 14.33
CA ASP A 243 6.59 -5.77 14.57
C ASP A 243 5.05 -5.67 14.48
N ALA A 244 4.42 -6.35 13.51
CA ALA A 244 2.96 -6.40 13.42
C ALA A 244 2.33 -7.06 14.65
N ALA A 245 2.89 -8.17 15.14
CA ALA A 245 2.42 -8.83 16.36
C ALA A 245 2.63 -7.94 17.61
N ARG A 246 3.75 -7.21 17.69
CA ARG A 246 4.01 -6.22 18.74
C ARG A 246 2.97 -5.10 18.72
N LEU A 247 2.65 -4.57 17.53
CA LEU A 247 1.63 -3.55 17.36
C LEU A 247 0.26 -4.04 17.81
N ASP A 248 -0.13 -5.25 17.39
CA ASP A 248 -1.40 -5.86 17.80
C ASP A 248 -1.50 -5.96 19.34
N GLY A 249 -0.45 -6.42 20.00
CA GLY A 249 -0.40 -6.49 21.46
C GLY A 249 -0.59 -5.14 22.15
N LEU A 250 0.04 -4.08 21.62
CA LEU A 250 -0.09 -2.72 22.17
C LEU A 250 -1.50 -2.14 21.97
N VAL A 251 -2.07 -2.31 20.78
CA VAL A 251 -3.35 -1.67 20.44
C VAL A 251 -4.52 -2.40 21.08
N THR A 252 -4.52 -3.74 21.06
CA THR A 252 -5.62 -4.53 21.63
C THR A 252 -5.67 -4.47 23.15
N ALA A 253 -4.54 -4.25 23.81
CA ALA A 253 -4.49 -4.10 25.28
C ALA A 253 -5.31 -2.91 25.81
N VAL A 254 -5.64 -1.91 24.96
CA VAL A 254 -6.38 -0.71 25.38
C VAL A 254 -7.81 -0.64 24.81
N GLY A 255 -8.28 -1.74 24.23
CA GLY A 255 -9.69 -1.93 23.86
C GLY A 255 -10.03 -2.17 22.39
N PRO A 256 -9.33 -1.60 21.38
CA PRO A 256 -9.61 -1.93 19.99
C PRO A 256 -9.44 -3.43 19.69
N THR A 257 -10.20 -3.93 18.71
CA THR A 257 -10.09 -5.32 18.25
C THR A 257 -9.47 -5.38 16.85
N LEU A 258 -8.61 -6.36 16.62
CA LEU A 258 -8.01 -6.57 15.32
C LEU A 258 -9.05 -7.11 14.34
N LEU A 259 -9.22 -6.43 13.20
CA LEU A 259 -10.06 -6.88 12.08
C LEU A 259 -9.26 -7.62 11.01
N GLY A 260 -8.01 -7.19 10.77
CA GLY A 260 -7.18 -7.76 9.73
C GLY A 260 -5.96 -6.90 9.41
N GLY A 261 -5.42 -7.07 8.20
CA GLY A 261 -4.26 -6.34 7.73
C GLY A 261 -3.18 -7.23 7.14
N THR A 262 -2.02 -6.66 6.96
CA THR A 262 -0.78 -7.34 6.56
C THR A 262 0.29 -7.04 7.60
N SER A 263 1.48 -7.61 7.44
CA SER A 263 2.63 -7.21 8.28
C SER A 263 3.18 -5.81 7.96
N LEU A 264 2.54 -5.03 7.07
CA LEU A 264 2.87 -3.62 6.82
C LEU A 264 1.85 -2.64 7.42
N PHE A 265 0.65 -3.12 7.69
CA PHE A 265 -0.41 -2.34 8.32
C PHE A 265 -1.41 -3.26 9.02
N ARG A 266 -2.03 -2.74 10.07
CA ARG A 266 -3.06 -3.45 10.83
C ARG A 266 -4.34 -2.61 10.86
N LEU A 267 -5.48 -3.23 10.68
CA LEU A 267 -6.81 -2.61 10.74
C LEU A 267 -7.49 -3.01 12.04
N TYR A 268 -7.95 -2.02 12.79
CA TYR A 268 -8.62 -2.22 14.07
C TYR A 268 -10.04 -1.67 14.04
N ASP A 269 -10.95 -2.37 14.71
CA ASP A 269 -12.25 -1.86 15.09
C ASP A 269 -12.13 -1.15 16.45
N THR A 270 -12.56 0.10 16.49
CA THR A 270 -12.50 0.99 17.67
C THR A 270 -13.87 1.45 18.04
N GLU A 271 -14.05 2.12 19.19
CA GLU A 271 -15.33 2.78 19.51
C GLU A 271 -15.55 4.01 18.62
N ASP A 272 -14.49 4.83 18.46
CA ASP A 272 -14.46 6.02 17.63
C ASP A 272 -13.05 6.18 17.04
N ALA A 273 -12.93 5.96 15.75
CA ALA A 273 -11.66 6.00 15.05
C ALA A 273 -11.08 7.42 14.97
N VAL A 274 -11.95 8.43 14.87
CA VAL A 274 -11.53 9.84 14.77
C VAL A 274 -11.03 10.34 16.13
N ASP A 275 -11.71 9.99 17.23
CA ASP A 275 -11.23 10.32 18.57
C ASP A 275 -9.88 9.66 18.85
N LEU A 276 -9.73 8.38 18.53
CA LEU A 276 -8.46 7.69 18.72
C LEU A 276 -7.34 8.29 17.84
N GLN A 277 -7.62 8.63 16.59
CA GLN A 277 -6.69 9.35 15.73
C GLN A 277 -6.26 10.68 16.33
N HIS A 278 -7.19 11.48 16.84
CA HIS A 278 -6.90 12.77 17.48
C HIS A 278 -6.06 12.61 18.76
N ARG A 279 -6.33 11.57 19.57
CA ARG A 279 -5.51 11.27 20.76
C ARG A 279 -4.08 10.94 20.35
N LEU A 280 -3.87 10.10 19.33
CA LEU A 280 -2.56 9.79 18.79
C LEU A 280 -1.88 11.03 18.19
N ALA A 281 -2.62 11.87 17.47
CA ALA A 281 -2.12 13.09 16.85
C ALA A 281 -1.55 14.11 17.86
N ARG A 282 -2.10 14.18 19.09
CA ARG A 282 -1.54 14.99 20.19
C ARG A 282 -0.15 14.52 20.64
N HIS A 283 0.26 13.32 20.23
CA HIS A 283 1.59 12.77 20.44
C HIS A 283 2.41 12.71 19.15
N GLN A 284 2.03 13.49 18.14
CA GLN A 284 2.62 13.51 16.79
C GLN A 284 2.68 12.11 16.14
N ILE A 285 1.60 11.33 16.29
CA ILE A 285 1.43 10.03 15.64
C ILE A 285 0.21 10.12 14.71
N TRP A 286 0.43 9.97 13.39
CA TRP A 286 -0.63 10.06 12.41
C TRP A 286 -1.09 8.67 11.98
N SER A 287 -2.39 8.41 12.05
CA SER A 287 -3.03 7.16 11.68
C SER A 287 -4.00 7.35 10.51
N ARG A 288 -4.64 6.28 10.04
CA ARG A 288 -5.61 6.31 8.94
C ARG A 288 -7.01 5.98 9.45
N THR A 289 -7.95 6.88 9.23
CA THR A 289 -9.40 6.66 9.36
C THR A 289 -10.04 6.52 7.97
N PHE A 290 -11.30 6.12 7.90
CA PHE A 290 -12.00 5.89 6.63
C PHE A 290 -13.36 6.59 6.66
N PRO A 291 -13.75 7.33 5.60
CA PRO A 291 -15.01 8.08 5.58
C PRO A 291 -16.26 7.17 5.61
N TYR A 292 -16.11 5.91 5.24
CA TYR A 292 -17.19 4.92 5.25
C TYR A 292 -17.30 4.13 6.56
N SER A 293 -16.44 4.41 7.57
CA SER A 293 -16.50 3.75 8.87
C SER A 293 -16.02 4.68 9.99
N SER A 294 -16.90 4.96 10.95
CA SER A 294 -16.55 5.72 12.18
C SER A 294 -15.70 4.90 13.16
N ARG A 295 -15.56 3.59 12.92
CA ARG A 295 -14.90 2.65 13.84
C ARG A 295 -13.54 2.16 13.38
N TRP A 296 -13.25 2.24 12.09
CA TRP A 296 -12.04 1.64 11.52
C TRP A 296 -10.83 2.57 11.60
N LEU A 297 -9.81 2.09 12.28
CA LEU A 297 -8.50 2.74 12.34
C LEU A 297 -7.45 1.79 11.78
N ARG A 298 -6.66 2.25 10.80
CA ARG A 298 -5.51 1.51 10.27
C ARG A 298 -4.21 2.16 10.74
N LEU A 299 -3.28 1.34 11.21
CA LEU A 299 -1.94 1.73 11.62
C LEU A 299 -0.89 0.99 10.79
N GLY A 300 0.10 1.71 10.30
CA GLY A 300 1.39 1.19 9.86
C GLY A 300 2.27 0.86 11.06
N LEU A 301 3.54 0.58 10.80
CA LEU A 301 4.51 0.18 11.82
C LEU A 301 5.46 1.33 12.18
N PRO A 302 5.80 1.51 13.48
CA PRO A 302 6.92 2.36 13.89
C PRO A 302 8.26 1.87 13.36
N GLY A 303 9.20 2.81 13.09
CA GLY A 303 10.50 2.47 12.48
C GLY A 303 11.65 2.32 13.46
N SER A 304 11.65 3.08 14.54
CA SER A 304 12.71 3.11 15.53
C SER A 304 12.22 2.75 16.91
N ASP A 305 13.14 2.39 17.81
CA ASP A 305 12.80 2.14 19.23
C ASP A 305 12.19 3.39 19.88
N ALA A 306 12.59 4.58 19.48
CA ALA A 306 12.01 5.84 19.94
C ALA A 306 10.55 5.98 19.49
N ASP A 307 10.23 5.61 18.23
CA ASP A 307 8.86 5.61 17.72
C ASP A 307 7.99 4.59 18.46
N TRP A 308 8.52 3.39 18.70
CA TRP A 308 7.85 2.37 19.49
C TRP A 308 7.57 2.82 20.92
N ALA A 309 8.54 3.47 21.58
CA ALA A 309 8.36 4.01 22.92
C ALA A 309 7.28 5.11 22.95
N ARG A 310 7.28 6.01 21.96
CA ARG A 310 6.26 7.06 21.82
C ARG A 310 4.87 6.48 21.61
N LEU A 311 4.73 5.51 20.69
CA LEU A 311 3.44 4.85 20.46
C LEU A 311 2.95 4.13 21.70
N SER A 312 3.81 3.39 22.40
CA SER A 312 3.47 2.68 23.64
C SER A 312 2.98 3.65 24.73
N GLY A 313 3.71 4.77 24.91
CA GLY A 313 3.31 5.83 25.85
C GLY A 313 1.98 6.50 25.51
N ALA A 314 1.72 6.73 24.22
CA ALA A 314 0.45 7.29 23.74
C ALA A 314 -0.70 6.31 23.98
N MET A 315 -0.53 5.00 23.66
CA MET A 315 -1.56 3.98 23.86
C MET A 315 -1.88 3.76 25.35
N ALA A 316 -0.89 3.78 26.25
CA ALA A 316 -1.13 3.69 27.68
C ALA A 316 -2.06 4.82 28.21
N ARG A 317 -1.88 6.05 27.70
CA ARG A 317 -2.73 7.21 28.06
C ARG A 317 -4.15 7.09 27.48
N VAL A 318 -4.31 6.46 26.33
CA VAL A 318 -5.63 6.14 25.75
C VAL A 318 -6.40 5.20 26.68
N GLY A 319 -5.75 4.16 27.23
CA GLY A 319 -6.35 3.22 28.17
C GLY A 319 -6.79 3.85 29.49
N THR A 320 -5.97 4.74 30.07
CA THR A 320 -6.27 5.39 31.36
C THR A 320 -7.41 6.42 31.25
N GLY A 321 -7.59 7.07 30.11
CA GLY A 321 -8.72 8.01 29.88
C GLY A 321 -10.10 7.33 29.89
N ARG A 322 -10.17 6.01 29.70
CA ARG A 322 -11.41 5.23 29.79
C ARG A 322 -11.86 4.97 31.22
N MET A 323 -10.94 4.89 32.18
CA MET A 323 -11.28 4.58 33.59
C MET A 323 -11.91 5.74 34.37
N VAL A 324 -11.77 6.98 33.87
CA VAL A 324 -12.34 8.18 34.54
C VAL A 324 -13.81 8.41 34.19
N GLY A 325 -14.35 7.78 33.12
CA GLY A 325 -15.73 7.96 32.67
C GLY A 325 -16.79 7.03 33.30
N VAL A 326 -16.42 6.03 34.08
CA VAL A 326 -17.35 5.01 34.64
C VAL A 326 -17.74 5.25 36.11
N GLY A 327 -17.21 6.28 36.76
CA GLY A 327 -17.39 6.51 38.18
C GLY A 327 -18.04 7.84 38.54
N GLN A 328 -19.29 8.10 38.12
CA GLN A 328 -20.19 9.04 38.82
C GLN A 328 -21.66 8.86 38.38
N HIS A 329 -22.27 7.74 38.72
CA HIS A 329 -23.66 7.72 39.13
C HIS A 329 -23.68 7.47 40.63
N VAL A 330 -23.54 8.54 41.41
CA VAL A 330 -23.87 8.55 42.83
C VAL A 330 -25.33 8.79 42.94
N GLU A 331 -26.00 7.84 43.58
CA GLU A 331 -27.30 7.94 44.21
C GLU A 331 -27.48 9.28 44.94
N GLY A 332 -28.55 9.92 44.70
CA GLY A 332 -29.10 11.04 45.45
C GLY A 332 -30.57 10.78 45.65
N GLY A 333 -30.90 9.91 46.62
CA GLY A 333 -32.24 9.79 47.14
C GLY A 333 -32.57 10.97 48.07
N ARG A 334 -33.73 11.52 47.95
CA ARG A 334 -34.77 11.86 48.92
C ARG A 334 -35.77 12.77 48.27
#